data_9a09177a27d73c7904586c862dfcf7d5
#
_entry.id   9a09177a27d73c7904586c862dfcf7d5
#
_cell.length_a   1.000
_cell.length_b   1.000
_cell.length_c   1.000
_cell.angle_alpha   90.00
_cell.angle_beta   90.00
_cell.angle_gamma   90.00
#
_symmetry.space_group_name_H-M   'P 1'
#
loop_
_entity.id
_entity.type
_entity.pdbx_description
1 polymer ?
#
loop_
_entity_poly.entity_id
_entity_poly.type
_entity_poly.pdbx_seq_one_letter_code
_entity_poly.pdbx_strand_id
1 'polypeptide(L)'
;MPAHCIFRLLLCVWICAVWEALAKSLPDQGAFEVQIKVQVFDNSDLSPLADAVVEVHGNQTILASGKAGSDGVLRVSFLYRAGTWVIITASKLDYVTNSVPWHSSRIPLYASVSLYQLVQRPGTLILYDDVLQVLSGSPGARNQPLVQLQRKSLQLPPNSNYTSLSAALTTAKSQYEIGGFPFLLGQETNSSGAEIGWTDLTALAVVSIELYDKDGSPIQVSDGIHLSIPLPSDTRNRMATSVPTWLYQPKTGLWVRNGTGYIKKESSQFVWNLVVPGMGYWLAAFPTSSGLSLSHPGLRDITTYHTLFLLSILGSLALLVLILLCVLLYYCRRKCLKPRRQQGKPHASNLNSAKRDQGTSMSRLNLICGGHVESGAANDKSELSESRDYHSSREDLTKHVPATS
;
A
#
# COMPACT_ATOMS: atom_id res chain seq x y z
N MET A 1 1.93 -60.18 -0.44
CA MET A 1 1.49 -58.86 -0.97
C MET A 1 0.84 -57.88 0.02
N PRO A 2 0.49 -58.23 1.28
CA PRO A 2 -0.15 -57.24 2.20
C PRO A 2 0.81 -56.27 2.91
N ALA A 3 2.08 -56.64 3.10
CA ALA A 3 3.01 -55.83 3.89
C ALA A 3 3.35 -54.43 3.24
N HIS A 4 3.37 -54.34 1.92
CA HIS A 4 3.61 -53.10 1.22
C HIS A 4 2.46 -52.10 1.27
N CYS A 5 1.23 -52.59 1.37
CA CYS A 5 0.04 -51.73 1.48
C CYS A 5 -0.06 -51.13 2.88
N ILE A 6 0.24 -51.89 3.91
CA ILE A 6 0.24 -51.44 5.32
C ILE A 6 1.33 -50.40 5.54
N PHE A 7 2.52 -50.57 4.97
CA PHE A 7 3.63 -49.56 5.09
C PHE A 7 3.28 -48.24 4.40
N ARG A 8 2.60 -48.29 3.26
CA ARG A 8 2.16 -47.06 2.55
C ARG A 8 1.06 -46.33 3.34
N LEU A 9 0.12 -47.07 3.95
CA LEU A 9 -0.91 -46.45 4.78
C LEU A 9 -0.33 -45.82 6.05
N LEU A 10 0.60 -46.50 6.72
CA LEU A 10 1.30 -45.96 7.89
C LEU A 10 2.14 -44.71 7.54
N LEU A 11 2.78 -44.71 6.38
CA LEU A 11 3.55 -43.54 5.90
C LEU A 11 2.60 -42.36 5.61
N CYS A 12 1.48 -42.57 4.98
CA CYS A 12 0.47 -41.51 4.74
C CYS A 12 -0.11 -40.96 6.03
N VAL A 13 -0.44 -41.83 6.98
CA VAL A 13 -0.96 -41.41 8.29
C VAL A 13 0.12 -40.61 9.07
N TRP A 14 1.38 -41.05 8.99
CA TRP A 14 2.49 -40.34 9.64
C TRP A 14 2.73 -38.99 9.01
N ILE A 15 2.70 -38.88 7.67
CA ILE A 15 2.82 -37.59 6.95
C ILE A 15 1.65 -36.67 7.30
N CYS A 16 0.41 -37.18 7.36
CA CYS A 16 -0.75 -36.38 7.78
C CYS A 16 -0.63 -35.92 9.23
N ALA A 17 -0.18 -36.77 10.14
CA ALA A 17 0.02 -36.44 11.55
C ALA A 17 1.13 -35.39 11.76
N VAL A 18 2.22 -35.50 11.00
CA VAL A 18 3.30 -34.50 11.01
C VAL A 18 2.82 -33.16 10.43
N TRP A 19 1.97 -33.21 9.37
CA TRP A 19 1.38 -32.02 8.78
C TRP A 19 0.41 -31.32 9.74
N GLU A 20 -0.45 -32.07 10.43
CA GLU A 20 -1.32 -31.52 11.48
C GLU A 20 -0.54 -30.98 12.68
N ALA A 21 0.53 -31.61 13.08
CA ALA A 21 1.38 -31.14 14.17
C ALA A 21 2.13 -29.85 13.78
N LEU A 22 2.62 -29.74 12.51
CA LEU A 22 3.24 -28.55 11.99
C LEU A 22 2.22 -27.40 11.85
N ALA A 23 0.99 -27.69 11.43
CA ALA A 23 -0.09 -26.69 11.30
C ALA A 23 -0.56 -26.15 12.65
N LYS A 24 -0.49 -26.94 13.71
CA LYS A 24 -0.85 -26.55 15.09
C LYS A 24 0.29 -25.84 15.83
N SER A 25 1.50 -25.87 15.33
CA SER A 25 2.68 -25.24 15.99
C SER A 25 3.04 -23.86 15.47
N LEU A 26 2.18 -23.19 14.64
CA LEU A 26 2.34 -21.76 14.46
C LEU A 26 1.90 -21.09 15.77
N PRO A 27 2.82 -20.48 16.54
CA PRO A 27 2.43 -19.70 17.68
C PRO A 27 1.49 -18.59 17.18
N ASP A 28 0.36 -18.41 17.85
CA ASP A 28 -0.50 -17.23 17.70
C ASP A 28 0.46 -16.02 17.81
N GLN A 29 0.71 -15.34 16.70
CA GLN A 29 1.69 -14.25 16.67
C GLN A 29 1.11 -13.15 17.55
N GLY A 30 1.60 -13.08 18.78
CA GLY A 30 1.25 -12.05 19.73
C GLY A 30 1.46 -10.65 19.11
N ALA A 31 0.88 -9.64 19.70
CA ALA A 31 1.18 -8.27 19.34
C ALA A 31 2.64 -7.96 19.71
N PHE A 32 3.36 -7.30 18.82
CA PHE A 32 4.75 -6.90 19.01
C PHE A 32 4.86 -5.39 18.97
N GLU A 33 5.82 -4.86 19.69
CA GLU A 33 6.13 -3.45 19.60
C GLU A 33 6.85 -3.16 18.27
N VAL A 34 6.24 -2.25 17.49
CA VAL A 34 6.78 -1.79 16.20
C VAL A 34 7.08 -0.32 16.30
N GLN A 35 8.23 0.10 15.79
CA GLN A 35 8.59 1.50 15.67
C GLN A 35 8.49 1.95 14.21
N ILE A 36 7.73 3.02 13.96
CA ILE A 36 7.59 3.64 12.64
C ILE A 36 8.17 5.05 12.68
N LYS A 37 9.00 5.39 11.70
CA LYS A 37 9.42 6.75 11.42
C LYS A 37 8.38 7.41 10.52
N VAL A 38 7.69 8.43 11.01
CA VAL A 38 6.75 9.23 10.23
C VAL A 38 7.42 10.56 9.90
N GLN A 39 7.34 10.95 8.62
CA GLN A 39 7.87 12.20 8.11
C GLN A 39 6.72 13.01 7.52
N VAL A 40 6.59 14.27 7.93
CA VAL A 40 5.51 15.15 7.49
C VAL A 40 6.10 16.33 6.74
N PHE A 41 5.60 16.56 5.53
CA PHE A 41 6.08 17.60 4.63
C PHE A 41 4.93 18.47 4.12
N ASP A 42 5.25 19.72 3.79
CA ASP A 42 4.41 20.57 2.97
C ASP A 42 4.38 20.01 1.55
N ASN A 43 3.18 19.88 0.96
CA ASN A 43 3.03 19.33 -0.39
C ASN A 43 3.50 20.30 -1.50
N SER A 44 3.66 21.60 -1.19
CA SER A 44 4.02 22.62 -2.18
C SER A 44 5.52 22.72 -2.44
N ASP A 45 6.32 22.68 -1.37
CA ASP A 45 7.77 22.90 -1.42
C ASP A 45 8.60 21.77 -0.79
N LEU A 46 7.92 20.75 -0.25
CA LEU A 46 8.51 19.60 0.44
C LEU A 46 9.30 19.98 1.70
N SER A 47 9.05 21.16 2.26
CA SER A 47 9.63 21.55 3.54
C SER A 47 9.08 20.70 4.68
N PRO A 48 9.90 20.38 5.70
CA PRO A 48 9.44 19.61 6.84
C PRO A 48 8.44 20.40 7.70
N LEU A 49 7.37 19.74 8.13
CA LEU A 49 6.34 20.34 8.96
C LEU A 49 6.57 20.03 10.43
N ALA A 50 7.21 20.97 11.14
CA ALA A 50 7.35 20.91 12.59
C ALA A 50 5.98 20.95 13.30
N ASP A 51 5.90 20.37 14.48
CA ASP A 51 4.71 20.35 15.36
C ASP A 51 3.45 19.72 14.72
N ALA A 52 3.56 19.06 13.58
CA ALA A 52 2.46 18.29 13.03
C ALA A 52 2.09 17.15 14.00
N VAL A 53 0.82 17.03 14.32
CA VAL A 53 0.30 15.96 15.17
C VAL A 53 0.14 14.72 14.32
N VAL A 54 0.81 13.64 14.72
CA VAL A 54 0.73 12.34 14.05
C VAL A 54 0.02 11.36 14.97
N GLU A 55 -0.97 10.65 14.44
CA GLU A 55 -1.73 9.63 15.17
C GLU A 55 -1.73 8.33 14.38
N VAL A 56 -1.63 7.22 15.10
CA VAL A 56 -1.75 5.87 14.53
C VAL A 56 -3.07 5.28 15.01
N HIS A 57 -3.97 5.02 14.10
CA HIS A 57 -5.29 4.45 14.36
C HIS A 57 -5.29 2.97 14.00
N GLY A 58 -5.79 2.15 14.90
CA GLY A 58 -5.99 0.72 14.67
C GLY A 58 -7.15 0.22 15.51
N ASN A 59 -7.95 -0.67 14.93
CA ASN A 59 -9.13 -1.21 15.59
C ASN A 59 -10.04 -0.12 16.21
N GLN A 60 -10.25 0.98 15.47
CA GLN A 60 -11.07 2.14 15.85
C GLN A 60 -10.58 2.92 17.09
N THR A 61 -9.36 2.70 17.48
CA THR A 61 -8.72 3.39 18.61
C THR A 61 -7.40 4.02 18.19
N ILE A 62 -6.99 5.04 18.91
CA ILE A 62 -5.66 5.62 18.75
C ILE A 62 -4.68 4.71 19.47
N LEU A 63 -3.78 4.08 18.73
CA LEU A 63 -2.74 3.21 19.27
C LEU A 63 -1.54 4.01 19.80
N ALA A 64 -1.22 5.11 19.11
CA ALA A 64 -0.15 6.02 19.51
C ALA A 64 -0.35 7.40 18.89
N SER A 65 0.18 8.42 19.53
CA SER A 65 0.11 9.82 19.10
C SER A 65 1.37 10.57 19.51
N GLY A 66 1.73 11.61 18.74
CA GLY A 66 2.84 12.48 19.06
C GLY A 66 2.95 13.66 18.11
N LYS A 67 3.93 14.54 18.37
CA LYS A 67 4.22 15.71 17.49
C LYS A 67 5.54 15.53 16.77
N ALA A 68 5.57 15.90 15.52
CA ALA A 68 6.78 15.92 14.71
C ALA A 68 7.77 16.96 15.23
N GLY A 69 9.05 16.64 15.21
CA GLY A 69 10.12 17.55 15.55
C GLY A 69 10.31 18.69 14.54
N SER A 70 11.31 19.54 14.76
CA SER A 70 11.67 20.65 13.86
C SER A 70 12.06 20.16 12.45
N ASP A 71 12.47 18.91 12.33
CA ASP A 71 12.80 18.22 11.08
C ASP A 71 11.58 17.54 10.42
N GLY A 72 10.37 17.77 10.94
CA GLY A 72 9.15 17.12 10.48
C GLY A 72 9.06 15.63 10.77
N VAL A 73 9.91 15.09 11.65
CA VAL A 73 10.01 13.66 11.92
C VAL A 73 9.46 13.31 13.30
N LEU A 74 8.66 12.25 13.34
CA LEU A 74 8.25 11.58 14.57
C LEU A 74 8.62 10.08 14.47
N ARG A 75 9.22 9.54 15.54
CA ARG A 75 9.31 8.09 15.74
C ARG A 75 8.26 7.67 16.74
N VAL A 76 7.34 6.83 16.31
CA VAL A 76 6.21 6.38 17.12
C VAL A 76 6.28 4.87 17.29
N SER A 77 6.11 4.40 18.54
CA SER A 77 6.05 2.98 18.88
C SER A 77 4.65 2.61 19.32
N PHE A 78 4.17 1.46 18.87
CA PHE A 78 2.87 0.91 19.23
C PHE A 78 2.86 -0.60 19.13
N LEU A 79 1.89 -1.24 19.79
CA LEU A 79 1.67 -2.67 19.68
C LEU A 79 0.98 -3.00 18.36
N TYR A 80 1.61 -3.83 17.56
CA TYR A 80 1.16 -4.23 16.24
C TYR A 80 1.02 -5.75 16.13
N ARG A 81 -0.08 -6.20 15.57
CA ARG A 81 -0.28 -7.59 15.18
C ARG A 81 -0.04 -7.74 13.68
N ALA A 82 0.88 -8.63 13.29
CA ALA A 82 1.20 -8.84 11.88
C ALA A 82 -0.07 -9.17 11.06
N GLY A 83 -0.18 -8.58 9.88
CA GLY A 83 -1.33 -8.76 9.02
C GLY A 83 -2.55 -7.88 9.34
N THR A 84 -2.49 -7.01 10.34
CA THR A 84 -3.55 -6.02 10.60
C THR A 84 -3.26 -4.70 9.88
N TRP A 85 -4.31 -3.94 9.60
CA TRP A 85 -4.19 -2.61 9.02
C TRP A 85 -4.23 -1.55 10.11
N VAL A 86 -3.39 -0.55 9.96
CA VAL A 86 -3.44 0.68 10.74
C VAL A 86 -3.45 1.88 9.80
N ILE A 87 -4.01 3.00 10.26
CA ILE A 87 -4.04 4.25 9.50
C ILE A 87 -3.18 5.25 10.26
N ILE A 88 -2.21 5.81 9.57
CA ILE A 88 -1.33 6.84 10.10
C ILE A 88 -1.83 8.18 9.55
N THR A 89 -2.22 9.09 10.43
CA THR A 89 -2.70 10.42 10.09
C THR A 89 -1.71 11.48 10.51
N ALA A 90 -1.63 12.57 9.77
CA ALA A 90 -0.94 13.78 10.16
C ALA A 90 -1.88 14.97 10.04
N SER A 91 -1.92 15.80 11.06
CA SER A 91 -2.72 17.03 11.10
C SER A 91 -1.90 18.20 11.63
N LYS A 92 -2.11 19.37 11.07
CA LYS A 92 -1.48 20.62 11.51
C LYS A 92 -2.43 21.77 11.24
N LEU A 93 -2.42 22.80 12.08
CA LEU A 93 -3.17 24.03 11.85
C LEU A 93 -2.77 24.63 10.48
N ASP A 94 -3.73 25.18 9.75
CA ASP A 94 -3.60 25.73 8.40
C ASP A 94 -3.28 24.71 7.29
N TYR A 95 -3.32 23.42 7.60
CA TYR A 95 -3.13 22.33 6.65
C TYR A 95 -4.29 21.36 6.64
N VAL A 96 -4.53 20.77 5.48
CA VAL A 96 -5.48 19.67 5.33
C VAL A 96 -4.88 18.41 5.96
N THR A 97 -5.65 17.72 6.79
CA THR A 97 -5.25 16.42 7.33
C THR A 97 -4.97 15.44 6.20
N ASN A 98 -3.83 14.74 6.28
CA ASN A 98 -3.52 13.65 5.36
C ASN A 98 -3.36 12.34 6.13
N SER A 99 -3.57 11.23 5.46
CA SER A 99 -3.42 9.91 6.06
C SER A 99 -2.94 8.88 5.05
N VAL A 100 -2.37 7.81 5.57
CA VAL A 100 -1.95 6.65 4.78
C VAL A 100 -2.24 5.37 5.53
N PRO A 101 -2.80 4.34 4.87
CA PRO A 101 -2.93 3.01 5.44
C PRO A 101 -1.56 2.34 5.46
N TRP A 102 -1.27 1.65 6.54
CA TRP A 102 -0.04 0.88 6.69
C TRP A 102 -0.35 -0.54 7.14
N HIS A 103 0.33 -1.50 6.53
CA HIS A 103 0.16 -2.91 6.81
C HIS A 103 1.49 -3.63 6.58
N SER A 104 1.76 -4.63 7.40
CA SER A 104 2.89 -5.53 7.19
C SER A 104 2.50 -6.96 7.55
N SER A 105 2.75 -7.89 6.63
CA SER A 105 2.58 -9.32 6.87
C SER A 105 3.68 -9.90 7.75
N ARG A 106 4.80 -9.18 7.90
CA ARG A 106 5.91 -9.52 8.78
C ARG A 106 6.19 -8.33 9.68
N ILE A 107 6.71 -8.59 10.87
CA ILE A 107 7.08 -7.51 11.78
C ILE A 107 8.36 -6.87 11.26
N PRO A 108 8.30 -5.61 10.80
CA PRO A 108 9.48 -4.91 10.36
C PRO A 108 10.30 -4.48 11.57
N LEU A 109 11.61 -4.62 11.51
CA LEU A 109 12.52 -4.02 12.49
C LEU A 109 12.45 -2.48 12.42
N TYR A 110 12.13 -1.95 11.25
CA TYR A 110 12.02 -0.53 10.98
C TYR A 110 11.07 -0.28 9.82
N ALA A 111 10.19 0.71 9.98
CA ALA A 111 9.31 1.20 8.93
C ALA A 111 9.41 2.72 8.82
N SER A 112 9.23 3.26 7.61
CA SER A 112 9.19 4.70 7.37
C SER A 112 8.01 5.03 6.47
N VAL A 113 7.31 6.11 6.82
CA VAL A 113 6.12 6.61 6.11
C VAL A 113 6.28 8.12 5.94
N SER A 114 5.94 8.63 4.75
CA SER A 114 5.93 10.07 4.46
C SER A 114 4.51 10.53 4.16
N LEU A 115 4.12 11.64 4.76
CA LEU A 115 2.83 12.29 4.60
C LEU A 115 3.05 13.72 4.07
N TYR A 116 2.28 14.10 3.06
CA TYR A 116 2.37 15.39 2.39
C TYR A 116 1.08 16.16 2.62
N GLN A 117 1.13 17.23 3.42
CA GLN A 117 -0.05 18.02 3.77
C GLN A 117 -0.26 19.18 2.80
N LEU A 118 -1.49 19.33 2.34
CA LEU A 118 -1.91 20.44 1.50
C LEU A 118 -2.24 21.64 2.39
N VAL A 119 -1.74 22.84 2.01
CA VAL A 119 -2.08 24.09 2.70
C VAL A 119 -3.58 24.38 2.55
N GLN A 120 -4.24 24.71 3.63
CA GLN A 120 -5.64 25.16 3.61
C GLN A 120 -5.78 26.46 2.82
N ARG A 121 -6.87 26.57 2.07
CA ARG A 121 -7.17 27.79 1.30
C ARG A 121 -8.18 28.63 2.08
N PRO A 122 -7.88 29.93 2.28
CA PRO A 122 -8.79 30.84 2.96
C PRO A 122 -10.09 30.98 2.16
N GLY A 123 -11.20 30.96 2.86
CA GLY A 123 -12.52 31.22 2.32
C GLY A 123 -12.93 32.69 2.51
N THR A 124 -13.55 33.27 1.50
CA THR A 124 -14.18 34.59 1.62
C THR A 124 -15.57 34.46 2.20
N LEU A 125 -15.78 35.08 3.36
CA LEU A 125 -17.08 35.12 4.04
C LEU A 125 -17.91 36.29 3.55
N ILE A 126 -19.14 36.02 3.13
CA ILE A 126 -20.12 37.02 2.77
C ILE A 126 -21.38 36.80 3.60
N LEU A 127 -21.77 37.80 4.36
CA LEU A 127 -23.02 37.78 5.09
C LEU A 127 -24.08 38.53 4.29
N TYR A 128 -25.11 37.83 3.88
CA TYR A 128 -26.24 38.40 3.14
C TYR A 128 -27.53 38.02 3.85
N ASP A 129 -28.19 39.02 4.45
CA ASP A 129 -29.35 38.84 5.30
C ASP A 129 -29.16 37.72 6.36
N ASP A 130 -29.92 36.65 6.25
CA ASP A 130 -29.87 35.49 7.14
C ASP A 130 -28.98 34.35 6.62
N VAL A 131 -28.29 34.57 5.50
CA VAL A 131 -27.43 33.55 4.88
C VAL A 131 -25.98 33.95 4.98
N LEU A 132 -25.14 33.03 5.46
CA LEU A 132 -23.69 33.13 5.38
C LEU A 132 -23.22 32.32 4.19
N GLN A 133 -22.44 32.92 3.33
CA GLN A 133 -21.80 32.29 2.20
C GLN A 133 -20.28 32.24 2.40
N VAL A 134 -19.69 31.10 2.10
CA VAL A 134 -18.22 30.94 2.05
C VAL A 134 -17.85 30.58 0.62
N LEU A 135 -16.94 31.38 0.05
CA LEU A 135 -16.43 31.23 -1.30
C LEU A 135 -14.94 30.93 -1.27
N SER A 136 -14.45 30.13 -2.19
CA SER A 136 -13.01 29.85 -2.30
C SER A 136 -12.21 30.93 -3.04
N GLY A 137 -12.86 31.99 -3.49
CA GLY A 137 -12.23 33.05 -4.29
C GLY A 137 -12.93 34.38 -4.15
N SER A 138 -12.72 35.28 -5.14
CA SER A 138 -13.37 36.58 -5.15
C SER A 138 -14.87 36.49 -5.42
N PRO A 139 -15.68 37.35 -4.79
CA PRO A 139 -17.11 37.45 -5.09
C PRO A 139 -17.34 37.71 -6.57
N GLY A 140 -18.30 36.96 -7.16
CA GLY A 140 -18.66 37.09 -8.58
C GLY A 140 -17.83 36.26 -9.55
N ALA A 141 -16.78 35.55 -9.10
CA ALA A 141 -16.08 34.58 -9.92
C ALA A 141 -17.02 33.42 -10.29
N ARG A 142 -17.03 33.04 -11.58
CA ARG A 142 -17.83 31.92 -12.04
C ARG A 142 -17.19 30.59 -11.64
N ASN A 143 -18.04 29.59 -11.39
CA ASN A 143 -17.61 28.21 -11.16
C ASN A 143 -16.62 28.04 -9.97
N GLN A 144 -16.86 28.74 -8.88
CA GLN A 144 -16.09 28.59 -7.65
C GLN A 144 -16.86 27.75 -6.63
N PRO A 145 -16.15 27.05 -5.72
CA PRO A 145 -16.76 26.41 -4.59
C PRO A 145 -17.59 27.38 -3.75
N LEU A 146 -18.79 26.96 -3.42
CA LEU A 146 -19.74 27.75 -2.63
C LEU A 146 -20.30 26.91 -1.50
N VAL A 147 -20.26 27.45 -0.30
CA VAL A 147 -20.91 26.93 0.90
C VAL A 147 -21.94 27.93 1.39
N GLN A 148 -23.16 27.48 1.62
CA GLN A 148 -24.24 28.32 2.13
C GLN A 148 -24.83 27.71 3.40
N LEU A 149 -24.97 28.52 4.42
CA LEU A 149 -25.59 28.13 5.68
C LEU A 149 -26.41 29.26 6.26
N GLN A 150 -27.39 28.92 7.09
CA GLN A 150 -28.20 29.90 7.75
C GLN A 150 -27.45 30.53 8.92
N ARG A 151 -27.53 31.84 9.07
CA ARG A 151 -26.89 32.58 10.17
C ARG A 151 -27.24 32.01 11.55
N LYS A 152 -28.51 31.67 11.75
CA LYS A 152 -29.06 31.14 13.01
C LYS A 152 -28.49 29.75 13.38
N SER A 153 -27.94 29.00 12.41
CA SER A 153 -27.40 27.67 12.65
C SER A 153 -25.97 27.69 13.21
N LEU A 154 -25.32 28.86 13.22
CA LEU A 154 -23.98 29.03 13.78
C LEU A 154 -24.04 29.07 15.32
N GLN A 155 -23.30 28.18 15.97
CA GLN A 155 -23.14 28.18 17.41
C GLN A 155 -21.94 29.05 17.79
N LEU A 156 -22.20 30.38 17.84
CA LEU A 156 -21.15 31.33 18.19
C LEU A 156 -20.85 31.32 19.70
N PRO A 157 -19.58 31.35 20.10
CA PRO A 157 -19.18 31.63 21.49
C PRO A 157 -19.72 32.99 21.95
N PRO A 158 -19.98 33.17 23.26
CA PRO A 158 -20.63 34.37 23.80
C PRO A 158 -19.97 35.71 23.44
N ASN A 159 -18.67 35.72 23.16
CA ASN A 159 -17.90 36.91 22.84
C ASN A 159 -17.49 37.01 21.36
N SER A 160 -18.04 36.18 20.50
CA SER A 160 -17.71 36.16 19.06
C SER A 160 -18.73 36.92 18.25
N ASN A 161 -18.23 37.62 17.22
CA ASN A 161 -19.03 38.40 16.29
C ASN A 161 -18.87 37.85 14.87
N TYR A 162 -19.88 37.96 14.03
CA TYR A 162 -19.83 37.50 12.63
C TYR A 162 -18.70 38.15 11.83
N THR A 163 -18.30 39.37 12.19
CA THR A 163 -17.21 40.11 11.56
C THR A 163 -15.80 39.59 11.91
N SER A 164 -15.69 38.80 12.97
CA SER A 164 -14.43 38.23 13.44
C SER A 164 -14.24 36.76 13.04
N LEU A 165 -15.16 36.25 12.23
CA LEU A 165 -15.06 34.87 11.73
C LEU A 165 -14.04 34.75 10.62
N SER A 166 -13.34 33.64 10.60
CA SER A 166 -12.52 33.20 9.47
C SER A 166 -12.99 31.86 8.94
N ALA A 167 -12.79 31.63 7.67
CA ALA A 167 -13.17 30.39 7.00
C ALA A 167 -12.01 29.80 6.22
N ALA A 168 -11.92 28.49 6.22
CA ALA A 168 -11.10 27.75 5.28
C ALA A 168 -12.02 26.89 4.40
N LEU A 169 -11.84 27.01 3.08
CA LEU A 169 -12.57 26.25 2.08
C LEU A 169 -11.59 25.71 1.05
N THR A 170 -11.19 24.46 1.24
CA THR A 170 -10.20 23.81 0.40
C THR A 170 -10.86 22.70 -0.40
N THR A 171 -10.78 22.81 -1.73
CA THR A 171 -11.26 21.80 -2.67
C THR A 171 -10.12 21.33 -3.54
N ALA A 172 -10.15 20.08 -3.97
CA ALA A 172 -9.20 19.60 -4.96
C ALA A 172 -9.50 20.20 -6.34
N LYS A 173 -8.53 20.85 -6.97
CA LYS A 173 -8.64 21.45 -8.32
C LYS A 173 -8.34 20.44 -9.42
N SER A 174 -7.65 19.35 -9.08
CA SER A 174 -7.29 18.26 -9.97
C SER A 174 -7.41 16.91 -9.25
N GLN A 175 -7.46 15.82 -10.00
CA GLN A 175 -7.43 14.47 -9.41
C GLN A 175 -6.15 14.21 -8.61
N TYR A 176 -5.04 14.86 -8.99
CA TYR A 176 -3.79 14.77 -8.25
C TYR A 176 -3.89 15.41 -6.85
N GLU A 177 -4.55 16.57 -6.72
CA GLU A 177 -4.71 17.24 -5.42
C GLU A 177 -5.58 16.44 -4.43
N ILE A 178 -6.41 15.52 -4.91
CA ILE A 178 -7.19 14.63 -4.05
C ILE A 178 -6.26 13.79 -3.13
N GLY A 179 -5.07 13.44 -3.61
CA GLY A 179 -4.05 12.76 -2.81
C GLY A 179 -3.50 13.56 -1.62
N GLY A 180 -3.73 14.88 -1.59
CA GLY A 180 -3.40 15.75 -0.44
C GLY A 180 -4.45 15.72 0.68
N PHE A 181 -5.59 15.03 0.49
CA PHE A 181 -6.62 14.77 1.49
C PHE A 181 -6.40 13.41 2.16
N PRO A 182 -7.17 13.08 3.22
CA PRO A 182 -7.08 11.77 3.84
C PRO A 182 -7.26 10.62 2.84
N PHE A 183 -6.51 9.55 3.02
CA PHE A 183 -6.52 8.40 2.13
C PHE A 183 -7.95 7.90 1.90
N LEU A 184 -8.26 7.56 0.65
CA LEU A 184 -9.61 7.25 0.19
C LEU A 184 -10.05 5.84 0.60
N LEU A 185 -10.19 5.62 1.90
CA LEU A 185 -10.60 4.37 2.50
C LEU A 185 -11.94 4.56 3.21
N GLY A 186 -12.98 3.94 2.67
CA GLY A 186 -14.33 4.00 3.20
C GLY A 186 -14.62 2.89 4.18
N GLN A 187 -15.40 3.21 5.18
CA GLN A 187 -16.01 2.24 6.10
C GLN A 187 -17.49 2.11 5.76
N GLU A 188 -17.91 0.92 5.37
CA GLU A 188 -19.30 0.61 5.14
C GLU A 188 -19.90 -0.09 6.35
N THR A 189 -21.10 0.35 6.74
CA THR A 189 -21.90 -0.31 7.77
C THR A 189 -23.08 -0.99 7.10
N ASN A 190 -23.46 -2.16 7.61
CA ASN A 190 -24.67 -2.82 7.16
C ASN A 190 -25.92 -2.11 7.73
N SER A 191 -27.11 -2.53 7.31
CA SER A 191 -28.39 -2.01 7.80
C SER A 191 -28.61 -2.15 9.31
N SER A 192 -27.86 -3.03 9.96
CA SER A 192 -27.85 -3.22 11.43
C SER A 192 -26.79 -2.37 12.14
N GLY A 193 -26.03 -1.52 11.41
CA GLY A 193 -24.97 -0.69 11.96
C GLY A 193 -23.66 -1.44 12.27
N ALA A 194 -23.57 -2.73 11.93
CA ALA A 194 -22.33 -3.47 12.05
C ALA A 194 -21.41 -3.17 10.86
N GLU A 195 -20.12 -3.07 11.13
CA GLU A 195 -19.11 -2.81 10.12
C GLU A 195 -18.96 -3.99 9.17
N ILE A 196 -19.01 -3.69 7.86
CA ILE A 196 -18.81 -4.70 6.81
C ILE A 196 -17.33 -4.82 6.47
N GLY A 197 -16.55 -3.76 6.70
CA GLY A 197 -15.12 -3.69 6.38
C GLY A 197 -14.74 -2.39 5.68
N TRP A 198 -13.52 -2.33 5.24
CA TRP A 198 -12.98 -1.19 4.53
C TRP A 198 -13.10 -1.41 3.02
N THR A 199 -13.41 -0.34 2.31
CA THR A 199 -13.51 -0.34 0.85
C THR A 199 -12.73 0.80 0.25
N ASP A 200 -12.04 0.55 -0.85
CA ASP A 200 -11.36 1.60 -1.60
C ASP A 200 -12.39 2.48 -2.29
N LEU A 201 -12.14 3.78 -2.29
CA LEU A 201 -13.00 4.78 -2.86
C LEU A 201 -12.38 5.41 -4.11
N THR A 202 -13.18 5.52 -5.17
CA THR A 202 -12.82 6.30 -6.36
C THR A 202 -13.47 7.66 -6.26
N ALA A 203 -12.67 8.69 -5.97
CA ALA A 203 -13.13 10.04 -5.77
C ALA A 203 -13.45 10.77 -7.07
N LEU A 204 -14.51 11.60 -7.01
CA LEU A 204 -14.85 12.57 -8.02
C LEU A 204 -14.53 14.01 -7.57
N ALA A 205 -14.80 14.31 -6.30
CA ALA A 205 -14.51 15.60 -5.69
C ALA A 205 -14.32 15.43 -4.18
N VAL A 206 -13.54 16.30 -3.59
CA VAL A 206 -13.30 16.37 -2.15
C VAL A 206 -13.25 17.84 -1.71
N VAL A 207 -13.73 18.10 -0.51
CA VAL A 207 -13.75 19.44 0.09
C VAL A 207 -13.49 19.35 1.59
N SER A 208 -12.72 20.29 2.10
CA SER A 208 -12.57 20.61 3.54
C SER A 208 -13.19 21.97 3.81
N ILE A 209 -14.06 22.02 4.83
CA ILE A 209 -14.78 23.23 5.22
C ILE A 209 -14.61 23.40 6.71
N GLU A 210 -14.05 24.53 7.11
CA GLU A 210 -13.84 24.85 8.50
C GLU A 210 -14.14 26.33 8.74
N LEU A 211 -14.77 26.63 9.87
CA LEU A 211 -15.05 27.98 10.35
C LEU A 211 -14.40 28.15 11.71
N TYR A 212 -13.75 29.27 11.90
CA TYR A 212 -13.05 29.60 13.15
C TYR A 212 -13.52 30.96 13.66
N ASP A 213 -13.50 31.10 14.97
CA ASP A 213 -13.65 32.40 15.61
C ASP A 213 -12.30 33.18 15.60
N LYS A 214 -12.31 34.38 16.20
CA LYS A 214 -11.11 35.23 16.31
C LYS A 214 -9.93 34.58 17.07
N ASP A 215 -10.23 33.60 17.91
CA ASP A 215 -9.22 32.91 18.74
C ASP A 215 -8.75 31.61 18.06
N GLY A 216 -9.21 31.33 16.83
CA GLY A 216 -8.88 30.12 16.06
C GLY A 216 -9.61 28.87 16.54
N SER A 217 -10.65 29.01 17.36
CA SER A 217 -11.46 27.89 17.80
C SER A 217 -12.50 27.51 16.74
N PRO A 218 -12.71 26.20 16.47
CA PRO A 218 -13.64 25.76 15.46
C PRO A 218 -15.10 26.01 15.88
N ILE A 219 -15.88 26.54 14.94
CA ILE A 219 -17.31 26.85 15.14
C ILE A 219 -18.16 25.67 14.69
N GLN A 220 -19.10 25.28 15.54
CA GLN A 220 -20.06 24.23 15.22
C GLN A 220 -21.28 24.81 14.51
N VAL A 221 -21.88 24.00 13.63
CA VAL A 221 -23.11 24.34 12.90
C VAL A 221 -24.18 23.31 13.24
N SER A 222 -25.37 23.77 13.56
CA SER A 222 -26.48 22.92 14.05
C SER A 222 -27.52 22.54 12.98
N ASP A 223 -27.40 23.07 11.79
CA ASP A 223 -28.36 22.85 10.71
C ASP A 223 -27.69 22.53 9.39
N GLY A 224 -28.45 22.10 8.38
CA GLY A 224 -27.95 21.72 7.08
C GLY A 224 -27.14 22.79 6.36
N ILE A 225 -25.99 22.41 5.84
CA ILE A 225 -25.09 23.24 5.05
C ILE A 225 -25.24 22.84 3.59
N HIS A 226 -25.55 23.82 2.73
CA HIS A 226 -25.58 23.59 1.29
C HIS A 226 -24.22 23.77 0.66
N LEU A 227 -23.74 22.74 -0.02
CA LEU A 227 -22.46 22.74 -0.75
C LEU A 227 -22.71 22.68 -2.24
N SER A 228 -21.98 23.52 -2.98
CA SER A 228 -21.94 23.54 -4.43
C SER A 228 -20.48 23.57 -4.86
N ILE A 229 -19.94 22.40 -5.20
CA ILE A 229 -18.50 22.18 -5.41
C ILE A 229 -18.27 21.82 -6.89
N PRO A 230 -17.54 22.65 -7.65
CA PRO A 230 -17.12 22.29 -9.00
C PRO A 230 -16.24 21.06 -9.00
N LEU A 231 -16.48 20.14 -9.93
CA LEU A 231 -15.63 18.97 -10.09
C LEU A 231 -14.26 19.38 -10.67
N PRO A 232 -13.18 18.67 -10.31
CA PRO A 232 -11.88 18.85 -10.93
C PRO A 232 -11.96 18.79 -12.46
N SER A 233 -11.20 19.65 -13.13
CA SER A 233 -11.26 19.82 -14.60
C SER A 233 -10.84 18.55 -15.37
N ASP A 234 -10.04 17.70 -14.76
CA ASP A 234 -9.54 16.42 -15.28
C ASP A 234 -10.44 15.22 -14.92
N THR A 235 -11.58 15.46 -14.28
CA THR A 235 -12.55 14.41 -13.98
C THR A 235 -13.14 13.88 -15.29
N ARG A 236 -12.75 12.65 -15.65
CA ARG A 236 -13.25 12.00 -16.86
C ARG A 236 -14.74 11.73 -16.75
N ASN A 237 -15.45 12.00 -17.85
CA ASN A 237 -16.90 11.86 -18.04
C ASN A 237 -17.53 10.64 -17.35
N ARG A 238 -17.88 10.78 -16.08
CA ARG A 238 -18.80 9.86 -15.43
C ARG A 238 -20.12 10.58 -15.30
N MET A 239 -21.03 10.25 -16.18
CA MET A 239 -22.42 10.78 -16.22
C MET A 239 -23.27 10.23 -15.06
N ALA A 240 -22.71 10.17 -13.86
CA ALA A 240 -23.51 9.82 -12.70
C ALA A 240 -24.23 11.07 -12.22
N THR A 241 -25.55 11.06 -12.22
CA THR A 241 -26.37 12.13 -11.66
C THR A 241 -26.42 12.10 -10.13
N SER A 242 -26.10 10.95 -9.54
CA SER A 242 -26.14 10.70 -8.09
C SER A 242 -24.86 10.04 -7.65
N VAL A 243 -24.23 10.55 -6.59
CA VAL A 243 -22.94 10.08 -6.08
C VAL A 243 -23.01 9.88 -4.56
N PRO A 244 -22.56 8.73 -4.04
CA PRO A 244 -22.41 8.53 -2.61
C PRO A 244 -21.52 9.60 -1.97
N THR A 245 -21.94 10.11 -0.83
CA THR A 245 -21.21 11.12 -0.07
C THR A 245 -20.61 10.49 1.18
N TRP A 246 -19.41 10.87 1.49
CA TRP A 246 -18.64 10.34 2.60
C TRP A 246 -18.13 11.47 3.49
N LEU A 247 -18.24 11.28 4.80
CA LEU A 247 -17.71 12.18 5.82
C LEU A 247 -16.47 11.55 6.44
N TYR A 248 -15.38 12.28 6.49
CA TYR A 248 -14.17 11.86 7.18
C TYR A 248 -14.34 11.90 8.69
N GLN A 249 -13.97 10.84 9.36
CA GLN A 249 -13.96 10.75 10.82
C GLN A 249 -12.53 10.79 11.37
N PRO A 250 -12.11 11.90 11.99
CA PRO A 250 -10.75 12.02 12.53
C PRO A 250 -10.41 10.95 13.55
N LYS A 251 -11.38 10.49 14.35
CA LYS A 251 -11.17 9.46 15.40
C LYS A 251 -10.75 8.10 14.85
N THR A 252 -11.15 7.76 13.65
CA THR A 252 -10.86 6.46 13.03
C THR A 252 -9.91 6.56 11.85
N GLY A 253 -9.73 7.77 11.30
CA GLY A 253 -8.96 8.02 10.08
C GLY A 253 -9.66 7.53 8.81
N LEU A 254 -10.96 7.21 8.87
CA LEU A 254 -11.74 6.61 7.79
C LEU A 254 -12.84 7.54 7.28
N TRP A 255 -13.26 7.28 6.04
CA TRP A 255 -14.45 7.90 5.46
C TRP A 255 -15.67 7.04 5.74
N VAL A 256 -16.70 7.64 6.35
CA VAL A 256 -17.98 6.96 6.64
C VAL A 256 -19.04 7.47 5.68
N ARG A 257 -19.79 6.56 5.10
CA ARG A 257 -20.87 6.91 4.19
C ARG A 257 -21.94 7.74 4.88
N ASN A 258 -22.21 8.92 4.33
CA ASN A 258 -23.20 9.87 4.88
C ASN A 258 -24.00 10.53 3.74
N GLY A 259 -25.03 9.84 3.28
CA GLY A 259 -25.96 10.39 2.29
C GLY A 259 -25.52 10.25 0.84
N THR A 260 -26.06 11.14 0.02
CA THR A 260 -25.89 11.15 -1.43
C THR A 260 -25.93 12.58 -1.93
N GLY A 261 -25.01 12.95 -2.80
CA GLY A 261 -24.97 14.21 -3.51
C GLY A 261 -25.38 14.04 -4.97
N TYR A 262 -25.63 15.16 -5.64
CA TYR A 262 -26.08 15.20 -7.04
C TYR A 262 -25.10 16.00 -7.89
N ILE A 263 -24.76 15.45 -9.06
CA ILE A 263 -23.94 16.15 -10.04
C ILE A 263 -24.85 16.77 -11.07
N LYS A 264 -24.73 18.09 -11.24
CA LYS A 264 -25.45 18.87 -12.22
C LYS A 264 -24.46 19.56 -13.14
N LYS A 265 -24.81 19.63 -14.42
CA LYS A 265 -24.03 20.42 -15.38
C LYS A 265 -24.50 21.88 -15.29
N GLU A 266 -23.57 22.78 -14.94
CA GLU A 266 -23.82 24.23 -14.90
C GLU A 266 -22.87 24.88 -15.92
N SER A 267 -23.48 25.49 -16.95
CA SER A 267 -22.74 26.06 -18.10
C SER A 267 -21.82 25.01 -18.76
N SER A 268 -20.53 25.10 -18.56
CA SER A 268 -19.53 24.21 -19.16
C SER A 268 -18.92 23.22 -18.14
N GLN A 269 -19.27 23.31 -16.86
CA GLN A 269 -18.66 22.55 -15.78
C GLN A 269 -19.69 21.69 -15.05
N PHE A 270 -19.23 20.58 -14.49
CA PHE A 270 -20.03 19.77 -13.58
C PHE A 270 -19.85 20.26 -12.16
N VAL A 271 -20.95 20.35 -11.43
CA VAL A 271 -20.99 20.81 -10.04
C VAL A 271 -21.64 19.74 -9.16
N TRP A 272 -21.00 19.41 -8.10
CA TRP A 272 -21.52 18.51 -7.07
C TRP A 272 -22.27 19.31 -6.02
N ASN A 273 -23.56 19.05 -5.91
CA ASN A 273 -24.48 19.70 -4.99
C ASN A 273 -24.94 18.71 -3.93
N LEU A 274 -24.89 19.12 -2.67
CA LEU A 274 -25.35 18.31 -1.54
C LEU A 274 -25.70 19.18 -0.34
N VAL A 275 -26.44 18.59 0.60
CA VAL A 275 -26.70 19.17 1.92
C VAL A 275 -26.04 18.28 2.96
N VAL A 276 -25.23 18.87 3.81
CA VAL A 276 -24.46 18.15 4.84
C VAL A 276 -24.83 18.64 6.24
N PRO A 277 -24.75 17.78 7.26
CA PRO A 277 -25.17 18.13 8.62
C PRO A 277 -24.13 18.96 9.38
N GLY A 278 -22.94 19.16 8.86
CA GLY A 278 -21.90 19.89 9.59
C GLY A 278 -20.66 20.15 8.75
N MET A 279 -19.73 20.88 9.34
CA MET A 279 -18.41 21.18 8.80
C MET A 279 -17.50 19.94 8.80
N GLY A 280 -16.35 20.04 8.16
CA GLY A 280 -15.33 19.01 8.07
C GLY A 280 -14.99 18.62 6.64
N TYR A 281 -14.55 17.38 6.45
CA TYR A 281 -14.11 16.86 5.17
C TYR A 281 -15.22 16.03 4.53
N TRP A 282 -15.60 16.39 3.30
CA TRP A 282 -16.64 15.73 2.53
C TRP A 282 -16.09 15.23 1.20
N LEU A 283 -16.49 14.04 0.82
CA LEU A 283 -16.02 13.35 -0.35
C LEU A 283 -17.15 12.81 -1.20
N ALA A 284 -17.12 13.09 -2.50
CA ALA A 284 -17.95 12.45 -3.52
C ALA A 284 -17.18 11.28 -4.11
N ALA A 285 -17.57 10.04 -3.81
CA ALA A 285 -16.85 8.88 -4.29
C ALA A 285 -17.74 7.65 -4.45
N PHE A 286 -17.34 6.78 -5.39
CA PHE A 286 -17.92 5.46 -5.54
C PHE A 286 -17.03 4.41 -4.89
N PRO A 287 -17.61 3.40 -4.23
CA PRO A 287 -16.86 2.21 -3.85
C PRO A 287 -16.23 1.57 -5.10
N THR A 288 -14.97 1.23 -5.01
CA THR A 288 -14.27 0.57 -6.10
C THR A 288 -14.70 -0.89 -6.12
N SER A 289 -15.37 -1.33 -7.19
CA SER A 289 -15.88 -2.70 -7.35
C SER A 289 -14.80 -3.78 -7.50
N SER A 290 -13.54 -3.38 -7.67
CA SER A 290 -12.39 -4.26 -7.59
C SER A 290 -12.09 -4.53 -6.10
N GLY A 291 -12.84 -5.45 -5.53
CA GLY A 291 -12.84 -5.89 -4.15
C GLY A 291 -11.48 -6.13 -3.51
N LEU A 292 -10.77 -5.06 -3.19
CA LEU A 292 -9.86 -5.05 -2.06
C LEU A 292 -10.71 -4.85 -0.81
N SER A 293 -11.53 -5.83 -0.50
CA SER A 293 -12.07 -5.96 0.84
C SER A 293 -10.88 -6.27 1.75
N LEU A 294 -10.35 -5.22 2.38
CA LEU A 294 -9.31 -5.31 3.41
C LEU A 294 -9.75 -6.15 4.64
N SER A 295 -10.99 -6.62 4.64
CA SER A 295 -11.57 -7.48 5.67
C SER A 295 -11.28 -8.97 5.49
N HIS A 296 -10.63 -9.38 4.38
CA HIS A 296 -10.21 -10.77 4.24
C HIS A 296 -8.70 -10.89 4.50
N PRO A 297 -8.28 -11.80 5.39
CA PRO A 297 -6.88 -12.21 5.53
C PRO A 297 -6.41 -13.02 4.31
N GLY A 298 -6.97 -12.73 3.15
CA GLY A 298 -6.76 -13.41 1.88
C GLY A 298 -6.29 -12.49 0.77
N LEU A 299 -5.73 -11.33 1.08
CA LEU A 299 -4.87 -10.70 0.08
C LEU A 299 -3.76 -11.70 -0.19
N ARG A 300 -3.88 -12.38 -1.33
CA ARG A 300 -2.89 -13.34 -1.82
C ARG A 300 -1.59 -12.56 -1.98
N ASP A 301 -0.90 -12.50 -0.89
CA ASP A 301 0.41 -11.91 -0.78
C ASP A 301 1.26 -12.61 -1.85
N ILE A 302 1.90 -11.83 -2.70
CA ILE A 302 2.85 -12.34 -3.69
C ILE A 302 3.86 -13.26 -3.01
N THR A 303 4.16 -13.02 -1.74
CA THR A 303 4.99 -13.88 -0.88
C THR A 303 4.38 -15.25 -0.63
N THR A 304 3.06 -15.38 -0.53
CA THR A 304 2.37 -16.67 -0.39
C THR A 304 2.46 -17.51 -1.66
N TYR A 305 2.40 -16.87 -2.83
CA TYR A 305 2.67 -17.55 -4.10
C TYR A 305 4.11 -18.05 -4.19
N HIS A 306 5.08 -17.23 -3.78
CA HIS A 306 6.48 -17.64 -3.76
C HIS A 306 6.76 -18.78 -2.78
N THR A 307 6.15 -18.78 -1.60
CA THR A 307 6.31 -19.87 -0.63
C THR A 307 5.63 -21.15 -1.09
N LEU A 308 4.44 -21.10 -1.68
CA LEU A 308 3.78 -22.28 -2.26
C LEU A 308 4.55 -22.80 -3.47
N PHE A 309 5.08 -21.91 -4.31
CA PHE A 309 5.91 -22.29 -5.45
C PHE A 309 7.23 -22.95 -5.00
N LEU A 310 7.92 -22.39 -4.01
CA LEU A 310 9.14 -22.99 -3.43
C LEU A 310 8.85 -24.34 -2.77
N LEU A 311 7.73 -24.46 -2.03
CA LEU A 311 7.30 -25.73 -1.44
C LEU A 311 6.98 -26.79 -2.51
N SER A 312 6.37 -26.39 -3.63
CA SER A 312 6.11 -27.31 -4.74
C SER A 312 7.38 -27.80 -5.41
N ILE A 313 8.36 -26.92 -5.60
CA ILE A 313 9.69 -27.30 -6.14
C ILE A 313 10.42 -28.24 -5.15
N LEU A 314 10.43 -27.89 -3.88
CA LEU A 314 11.07 -28.72 -2.86
C LEU A 314 10.42 -30.09 -2.74
N GLY A 315 9.08 -30.15 -2.80
CA GLY A 315 8.32 -31.39 -2.82
C GLY A 315 8.58 -32.25 -4.04
N SER A 316 8.68 -31.64 -5.24
CA SER A 316 9.02 -32.36 -6.46
C SER A 316 10.44 -32.91 -6.45
N LEU A 317 11.39 -32.15 -5.92
CA LEU A 317 12.77 -32.59 -5.75
C LEU A 317 12.89 -33.77 -4.78
N ALA A 318 12.19 -33.69 -3.64
CA ALA A 318 12.14 -34.79 -2.66
C ALA A 318 11.54 -36.07 -3.25
N LEU A 319 10.48 -35.94 -4.06
CA LEU A 319 9.86 -37.05 -4.77
C LEU A 319 10.84 -37.70 -5.77
N LEU A 320 11.60 -36.89 -6.50
CA LEU A 320 12.58 -37.34 -7.47
C LEU A 320 13.73 -38.11 -6.80
N VAL A 321 14.22 -37.61 -5.67
CA VAL A 321 15.23 -38.32 -4.84
C VAL A 321 14.69 -39.66 -4.34
N LEU A 322 13.44 -39.70 -3.90
CA LEU A 322 12.80 -40.92 -3.40
C LEU A 322 12.63 -41.96 -4.51
N ILE A 323 12.26 -41.55 -5.73
CA ILE A 323 12.20 -42.42 -6.92
C ILE A 323 13.59 -42.98 -7.24
N LEU A 324 14.63 -42.13 -7.27
CA LEU A 324 15.99 -42.56 -7.49
C LEU A 324 16.49 -43.59 -6.46
N LEU A 325 16.15 -43.37 -5.20
CA LEU A 325 16.46 -44.28 -4.09
C LEU A 325 15.74 -45.62 -4.26
N CYS A 326 14.47 -45.61 -4.65
CA CYS A 326 13.72 -46.84 -4.97
C CYS A 326 14.32 -47.61 -6.15
N VAL A 327 14.73 -46.91 -7.20
CA VAL A 327 15.40 -47.49 -8.38
C VAL A 327 16.74 -48.10 -7.97
N LEU A 328 17.54 -47.38 -7.19
CA LEU A 328 18.84 -47.89 -6.67
C LEU A 328 18.64 -49.14 -5.80
N LEU A 329 17.69 -49.15 -4.88
CA LEU A 329 17.36 -50.30 -4.06
C LEU A 329 16.86 -51.48 -4.91
N TYR A 330 16.06 -51.23 -5.95
CA TYR A 330 15.61 -52.25 -6.89
C TYR A 330 16.82 -52.85 -7.66
N TYR A 331 17.74 -52.04 -8.16
CA TYR A 331 18.94 -52.49 -8.84
C TYR A 331 19.87 -53.25 -7.92
N CYS A 332 20.10 -52.79 -6.69
CA CYS A 332 20.92 -53.49 -5.69
C CYS A 332 20.29 -54.85 -5.36
N ARG A 333 19.01 -54.95 -5.14
CA ARG A 333 18.32 -56.27 -4.91
C ARG A 333 18.43 -57.17 -6.10
N ARG A 334 18.36 -56.66 -7.31
CA ARG A 334 18.49 -57.46 -8.54
C ARG A 334 19.90 -57.96 -8.78
N LYS A 335 20.90 -57.22 -8.35
CA LYS A 335 22.34 -57.68 -8.41
C LYS A 335 22.67 -58.67 -7.33
N CYS A 336 22.13 -58.52 -6.11
CA CYS A 336 22.38 -59.45 -5.00
C CYS A 336 21.66 -60.78 -5.13
N LEU A 337 20.61 -60.89 -6.00
CA LEU A 337 19.83 -62.10 -6.21
C LEU A 337 20.23 -62.92 -7.47
N LYS A 338 21.41 -62.65 -8.08
CA LYS A 338 21.92 -63.56 -9.08
C LYS A 338 22.48 -64.83 -8.38
N PRO A 339 21.90 -66.03 -8.55
CA PRO A 339 22.43 -67.24 -7.99
C PRO A 339 23.79 -67.52 -8.61
N ARG A 340 24.80 -67.70 -7.76
CA ARG A 340 26.14 -68.14 -8.10
C ARG A 340 26.02 -69.53 -8.72
N ARG A 341 26.06 -69.67 -10.05
CA ARG A 341 26.20 -70.91 -10.74
C ARG A 341 27.53 -71.51 -10.33
N GLN A 342 27.50 -72.59 -9.54
CA GLN A 342 28.63 -73.50 -9.34
C GLN A 342 28.93 -74.15 -10.68
N GLN A 343 30.07 -73.81 -11.26
CA GLN A 343 30.66 -74.60 -12.33
C GLN A 343 31.68 -75.55 -11.71
N GLY A 344 31.36 -76.85 -11.82
CA GLY A 344 32.21 -77.96 -11.40
C GLY A 344 33.52 -77.96 -12.19
N LYS A 345 34.55 -78.40 -11.48
CA LYS A 345 35.86 -78.76 -12.04
C LYS A 345 35.74 -79.90 -13.01
N PRO A 346 36.68 -79.97 -13.98
CA PRO A 346 37.58 -81.13 -14.06
C PRO A 346 39.05 -80.80 -14.14
N HIS A 347 39.76 -81.76 -13.73
CA HIS A 347 41.14 -82.06 -13.50
C HIS A 347 42.03 -81.89 -14.73
N ALA A 348 43.31 -81.66 -14.39
CA ALA A 348 44.61 -82.19 -14.94
C ALA A 348 45.50 -81.26 -15.77
N SER A 349 46.57 -81.07 -15.19
CA SER A 349 47.94 -81.30 -15.58
C SER A 349 48.69 -80.20 -16.35
N ASN A 350 49.72 -79.82 -15.63
CA ASN A 350 51.12 -79.69 -15.98
C ASN A 350 51.68 -78.56 -16.86
N LEU A 351 52.66 -78.04 -16.24
CA LEU A 351 54.00 -77.62 -16.61
C LEU A 351 54.27 -76.15 -17.03
N ASN A 352 55.12 -75.65 -16.14
CA ASN A 352 56.35 -74.87 -16.41
C ASN A 352 56.27 -73.41 -16.93
N SER A 353 56.95 -72.71 -16.13
CA SER A 353 58.00 -71.74 -16.45
C SER A 353 57.66 -70.24 -16.47
N ALA A 354 58.15 -69.72 -15.41
CA ALA A 354 59.08 -68.61 -15.38
C ALA A 354 58.67 -67.19 -15.76
N LYS A 355 58.94 -66.44 -14.75
CA LYS A 355 59.58 -65.10 -14.76
C LYS A 355 58.65 -63.88 -14.78
N ARG A 356 58.72 -63.20 -13.62
CA ARG A 356 59.20 -61.82 -13.43
C ARG A 356 58.45 -60.75 -14.24
N ASP A 357 58.10 -59.67 -13.73
CA ASP A 357 58.46 -58.72 -12.69
C ASP A 357 57.36 -57.76 -12.41
N GLN A 358 57.17 -57.42 -11.17
CA GLN A 358 57.21 -56.11 -10.53
C GLN A 358 56.64 -54.94 -11.29
N GLY A 359 55.70 -54.28 -10.65
CA GLY A 359 55.32 -52.90 -10.95
C GLY A 359 54.19 -52.40 -10.09
N THR A 360 54.56 -52.08 -8.88
CA THR A 360 53.88 -51.23 -7.93
C THR A 360 53.46 -49.89 -8.49
N SER A 361 52.44 -49.39 -7.94
CA SER A 361 52.33 -48.00 -7.49
C SER A 361 51.08 -47.24 -7.94
N MET A 362 50.20 -47.05 -7.00
CA MET A 362 50.05 -45.81 -6.26
C MET A 362 49.51 -44.61 -7.08
N SER A 363 48.30 -44.29 -6.69
CA SER A 363 47.85 -42.95 -6.26
C SER A 363 48.36 -41.73 -7.03
N ARG A 364 47.46 -40.89 -7.40
CA ARG A 364 47.28 -39.58 -6.77
C ARG A 364 46.16 -38.76 -7.37
N LEU A 365 45.35 -38.33 -6.49
CA LEU A 365 44.65 -37.03 -6.60
C LEU A 365 45.68 -35.95 -7.01
N ASN A 366 45.24 -35.04 -7.88
CA ASN A 366 45.67 -33.66 -7.78
C ASN A 366 44.55 -32.71 -8.23
N LEU A 367 44.04 -32.07 -7.24
CA LEU A 367 43.52 -30.73 -7.27
C LEU A 367 44.66 -29.78 -7.59
N ILE A 368 44.51 -28.84 -8.55
CA ILE A 368 45.15 -27.52 -8.49
C ILE A 368 44.36 -26.53 -9.33
N CYS A 369 44.05 -25.49 -8.65
CA CYS A 369 43.67 -24.13 -8.98
C CYS A 369 44.64 -23.39 -9.89
N GLY A 370 44.14 -22.31 -10.50
CA GLY A 370 44.93 -21.15 -10.94
C GLY A 370 45.14 -21.13 -12.43
N GLY A 371 44.72 -20.15 -13.14
CA GLY A 371 44.93 -18.75 -12.99
C GLY A 371 45.57 -18.21 -14.26
N HIS A 372 44.96 -17.20 -14.78
CA HIS A 372 45.55 -16.06 -15.52
C HIS A 372 46.13 -16.20 -16.93
N VAL A 373 45.65 -15.29 -17.76
CA VAL A 373 46.31 -14.24 -18.57
C VAL A 373 46.52 -14.49 -20.06
N GLU A 374 45.86 -13.63 -20.81
CA GLU A 374 46.28 -12.72 -21.90
C GLU A 374 46.45 -13.21 -23.35
N SER A 375 45.84 -12.34 -24.14
CA SER A 375 46.26 -11.72 -25.39
C SER A 375 46.15 -12.47 -26.70
N GLY A 376 45.48 -11.74 -27.62
CA GLY A 376 45.95 -11.74 -28.98
C GLY A 376 44.91 -11.76 -30.08
N ALA A 377 44.44 -10.58 -30.42
CA ALA A 377 44.32 -9.99 -31.73
C ALA A 377 43.57 -10.68 -32.88
N ALA A 378 42.67 -9.89 -33.41
CA ALA A 378 42.48 -9.46 -34.80
C ALA A 378 41.37 -10.09 -35.64
N ASN A 379 40.55 -9.14 -36.12
CA ASN A 379 39.90 -9.01 -37.42
C ASN A 379 38.74 -9.95 -37.75
N ASP A 380 37.65 -9.52 -38.28
CA ASP A 380 37.24 -8.42 -39.16
C ASP A 380 35.71 -8.44 -39.36
N LYS A 381 35.16 -7.24 -39.52
CA LYS A 381 34.01 -6.82 -40.37
C LYS A 381 32.58 -7.23 -40.07
N SER A 382 31.85 -6.18 -39.90
CA SER A 382 30.70 -5.58 -40.64
C SER A 382 29.34 -6.04 -40.13
N GLU A 383 28.36 -5.25 -39.88
CA GLU A 383 27.82 -3.99 -40.35
C GLU A 383 26.55 -3.68 -39.58
N LEU A 384 26.36 -2.40 -39.39
CA LEU A 384 25.17 -1.57 -39.46
C LEU A 384 24.09 -1.58 -38.37
N SER A 385 24.05 -0.42 -37.80
CA SER A 385 22.93 0.51 -37.55
C SER A 385 21.99 0.15 -36.40
N GLU A 386 21.53 1.01 -35.53
CA GLU A 386 21.19 2.41 -35.66
C GLU A 386 21.10 3.04 -34.28
N SER A 387 21.87 4.06 -34.09
CA SER A 387 21.87 4.98 -32.95
C SER A 387 20.68 5.93 -33.05
N ARG A 388 19.94 6.16 -32.00
CA ARG A 388 19.11 7.34 -31.82
C ARG A 388 19.53 8.08 -30.57
N ASP A 389 20.37 9.08 -30.81
CA ASP A 389 20.68 10.16 -29.91
C ASP A 389 19.43 11.01 -29.63
N TYR A 390 19.16 11.25 -28.34
CA TYR A 390 18.34 12.39 -27.93
C TYR A 390 19.24 13.53 -27.49
N HIS A 391 19.37 14.50 -28.37
CA HIS A 391 19.98 15.80 -28.10
C HIS A 391 19.12 16.60 -27.13
N SER A 392 19.75 17.00 -26.05
CA SER A 392 19.37 18.10 -25.17
C SER A 392 19.62 19.41 -25.91
N SER A 393 18.57 20.19 -26.15
CA SER A 393 18.72 21.59 -26.54
C SER A 393 18.23 22.48 -25.42
N ARG A 394 19.20 23.11 -24.82
CA ARG A 394 19.08 24.26 -23.90
C ARG A 394 19.18 25.51 -24.77
N GLU A 395 18.10 26.25 -24.93
CA GLU A 395 18.14 27.59 -25.49
C GLU A 395 17.76 28.62 -24.44
N ASP A 396 18.75 29.48 -24.18
CA ASP A 396 18.65 30.80 -23.55
C ASP A 396 17.76 31.72 -24.38
N LEU A 397 16.85 32.40 -23.72
CA LEU A 397 16.20 33.60 -24.26
C LEU A 397 16.12 34.70 -23.20
N THR A 398 17.20 35.44 -23.13
CA THR A 398 17.20 36.81 -22.59
C THR A 398 16.90 37.81 -23.72
N LYS A 399 16.16 38.85 -23.36
CA LYS A 399 15.91 40.13 -24.03
C LYS A 399 14.69 40.26 -24.93
N HIS A 400 13.68 41.00 -24.45
CA HIS A 400 13.41 42.36 -24.91
C HIS A 400 12.25 42.99 -24.12
N VAL A 401 12.58 44.05 -23.40
CA VAL A 401 11.64 45.11 -22.98
C VAL A 401 11.48 46.08 -24.17
N PRO A 402 10.31 46.63 -24.43
CA PRO A 402 10.21 48.06 -24.68
C PRO A 402 9.20 48.75 -23.76
N ALA A 403 9.69 49.80 -23.14
CA ALA A 403 8.90 50.89 -22.60
C ALA A 403 8.29 51.71 -23.74
N THR A 404 7.12 52.26 -23.50
CA THR A 404 6.61 53.64 -23.84
C THR A 404 5.09 53.57 -23.96
N SER A 405 4.42 54.31 -23.40
CA SER A 405 3.88 55.59 -23.04
C SER A 405 2.48 55.47 -22.50
#